data_779d6ad78b28cfa5f8d46aababdac1fe
#
_entry.id   779d6ad78b28cfa5f8d46aababdac1fe
#
_cell.length_a   1.000
_cell.length_b   1.000
_cell.length_c   1.000
_cell.angle_alpha   90.00
_cell.angle_beta   90.00
_cell.angle_gamma   90.00
#
_symmetry.space_group_name_H-M   'P 1'
#
loop_
_entity.id
_entity.type
_entity.pdbx_description
1 polymer ?
#
loop_
_entity_poly.entity_id
_entity_poly.type
_entity_poly.pdbx_seq_one_letter_code
_entity_poly.pdbx_strand_id
1 'polypeptide(L)'
;MRIRHFATTAVAVGALAALSAVPAQATEYSSALKIKGIQYDAPGRDSNSCSTGNTDEEYLTIKNYSSSTTVNLKGYVVRDASSTNKFVFTANHYLQPGDYVKLRGGHGTDSDSGNVVYRDNCNFMWNNDKDTIKLYKPSGAGADLHSYTKSGSDPDGNGYITYHG
;
A
#
# COMPACT_ATOMS: atom_id res chain seq x y z
N MET A 1 -78.33 -37.27 14.84
CA MET A 1 -77.69 -35.97 14.62
C MET A 1 -76.18 -36.18 14.77
N ARG A 2 -75.44 -36.22 13.64
CA ARG A 2 -73.97 -36.54 13.65
C ARG A 2 -73.24 -35.25 13.30
N ILE A 3 -72.42 -34.77 14.25
CA ILE A 3 -71.60 -33.57 14.07
C ILE A 3 -70.27 -34.04 13.45
N ARG A 4 -69.91 -33.50 12.29
CA ARG A 4 -68.62 -33.74 11.65
C ARG A 4 -67.68 -32.59 11.99
N HIS A 5 -66.59 -32.96 12.62
CA HIS A 5 -65.49 -32.02 12.90
C HIS A 5 -64.59 -31.95 11.64
N PHE A 6 -64.39 -30.76 11.09
CA PHE A 6 -63.40 -30.48 10.08
C PHE A 6 -62.11 -30.01 10.75
N ALA A 7 -61.07 -30.80 10.60
CA ALA A 7 -59.71 -30.39 11.03
C ALA A 7 -59.09 -29.52 9.96
N THR A 8 -58.75 -28.29 10.32
CA THR A 8 -58.05 -27.33 9.46
C THR A 8 -56.56 -27.51 9.68
N THR A 9 -55.85 -27.98 8.67
CA THR A 9 -54.38 -28.10 8.68
C THR A 9 -53.78 -26.77 8.24
N ALA A 10 -53.09 -26.09 9.15
CA ALA A 10 -52.33 -24.87 8.83
C ALA A 10 -50.98 -25.27 8.25
N VAL A 11 -50.71 -24.89 7.02
CA VAL A 11 -49.39 -25.03 6.36
C VAL A 11 -48.58 -23.77 6.70
N ALA A 12 -47.55 -23.90 7.50
CA ALA A 12 -46.60 -22.84 7.75
C ALA A 12 -45.58 -22.78 6.58
N VAL A 13 -45.66 -21.74 5.76
CA VAL A 13 -44.66 -21.42 4.72
C VAL A 13 -43.50 -20.71 5.40
N GLY A 14 -42.41 -21.41 5.63
CA GLY A 14 -41.16 -20.83 6.11
C GLY A 14 -40.48 -20.03 4.98
N ALA A 15 -40.44 -18.69 5.06
CA ALA A 15 -39.66 -17.86 4.18
C ALA A 15 -38.18 -17.98 4.55
N LEU A 16 -37.37 -18.67 3.72
CA LEU A 16 -35.92 -18.59 3.78
C LEU A 16 -35.49 -17.19 3.28
N ALA A 17 -35.08 -16.35 4.19
CA ALA A 17 -34.36 -15.12 3.83
C ALA A 17 -32.95 -15.49 3.35
N ALA A 18 -32.73 -15.44 2.04
CA ALA A 18 -31.39 -15.54 1.48
C ALA A 18 -30.62 -14.26 1.85
N LEU A 19 -29.67 -14.37 2.79
CA LEU A 19 -28.69 -13.34 3.05
C LEU A 19 -27.76 -13.29 1.82
N SER A 20 -28.03 -12.37 0.90
CA SER A 20 -27.09 -12.01 -0.15
C SER A 20 -25.87 -11.35 0.50
N ALA A 21 -24.75 -12.08 0.54
CA ALA A 21 -23.46 -11.50 0.88
C ALA A 21 -23.16 -10.40 -0.14
N VAL A 22 -23.23 -9.14 0.27
CA VAL A 22 -22.74 -8.01 -0.52
C VAL A 22 -21.24 -8.22 -0.64
N PRO A 23 -20.67 -8.35 -1.86
CA PRO A 23 -19.22 -8.41 -2.00
C PRO A 23 -18.65 -7.13 -1.40
N ALA A 24 -17.66 -7.28 -0.51
CA ALA A 24 -16.91 -6.15 0.01
C ALA A 24 -16.28 -5.44 -1.20
N GLN A 25 -16.84 -4.31 -1.58
CA GLN A 25 -16.25 -3.46 -2.62
C GLN A 25 -14.89 -3.02 -2.08
N ALA A 26 -13.83 -3.44 -2.77
CA ALA A 26 -12.51 -2.87 -2.56
C ALA A 26 -12.66 -1.35 -2.69
N THR A 27 -12.39 -0.62 -1.62
CA THR A 27 -12.42 0.84 -1.61
C THR A 27 -11.37 1.28 -2.61
N GLU A 28 -11.77 1.77 -3.79
CA GLU A 28 -10.81 2.38 -4.72
C GLU A 28 -10.17 3.57 -4.01
N TYR A 29 -8.89 3.47 -3.77
CA TYR A 29 -8.09 4.55 -3.23
C TYR A 29 -7.96 5.67 -4.27
N SER A 30 -8.88 6.65 -4.22
CA SER A 30 -8.83 7.81 -5.09
C SER A 30 -7.79 8.82 -4.59
N SER A 31 -6.60 8.76 -5.17
CA SER A 31 -5.52 9.72 -4.89
C SER A 31 -4.73 10.00 -6.16
N ALA A 32 -4.29 11.26 -6.31
CA ALA A 32 -3.34 11.63 -7.35
C ALA A 32 -1.95 11.01 -7.09
N LEU A 33 -1.59 10.81 -5.82
CA LEU A 33 -0.35 10.11 -5.45
C LEU A 33 -0.57 8.60 -5.50
N LYS A 34 0.32 7.92 -6.22
CA LYS A 34 0.33 6.47 -6.35
C LYS A 34 1.73 5.92 -6.11
N ILE A 35 1.78 4.69 -5.66
CA ILE A 35 3.01 3.89 -5.58
C ILE A 35 3.36 3.47 -7.00
N LYS A 36 4.39 4.09 -7.60
CA LYS A 36 4.83 3.76 -8.95
C LYS A 36 5.57 2.43 -9.02
N GLY A 37 6.37 2.14 -8.02
CA GLY A 37 7.15 0.89 -7.95
C GLY A 37 7.99 0.82 -6.69
N ILE A 38 8.60 -0.33 -6.50
CA ILE A 38 9.41 -0.64 -5.31
C ILE A 38 10.63 -1.47 -5.70
N GLN A 39 11.81 -1.14 -5.15
CA GLN A 39 12.94 -2.04 -4.99
C GLN A 39 12.82 -2.64 -3.59
N TYR A 40 12.29 -3.83 -3.49
CA TYR A 40 12.00 -4.49 -2.20
C TYR A 40 13.13 -5.42 -1.76
N ASP A 41 13.99 -5.86 -2.68
CA ASP A 41 15.13 -6.72 -2.45
C ASP A 41 16.37 -5.94 -2.91
N ALA A 42 17.12 -5.40 -1.94
CA ALA A 42 18.31 -4.61 -2.24
C ALA A 42 19.37 -5.49 -2.94
N PRO A 43 20.08 -5.00 -3.96
CA PRO A 43 21.09 -5.77 -4.63
C PRO A 43 22.18 -6.28 -3.67
N GLY A 44 22.53 -7.56 -3.77
CA GLY A 44 23.55 -8.19 -2.96
C GLY A 44 23.01 -8.85 -1.70
N ARG A 45 23.89 -9.03 -0.69
CA ARG A 45 23.48 -9.60 0.59
C ARG A 45 23.00 -8.49 1.52
N ASP A 46 21.80 -8.66 2.08
CA ASP A 46 21.23 -7.73 3.05
C ASP A 46 22.18 -7.43 4.21
N SER A 47 22.38 -6.16 4.48
CA SER A 47 23.18 -5.65 5.58
C SER A 47 22.54 -4.40 6.18
N ASN A 48 22.17 -4.49 7.46
CA ASN A 48 21.55 -3.41 8.24
C ASN A 48 22.58 -2.39 8.80
N SER A 49 23.82 -2.42 8.32
CA SER A 49 24.84 -1.47 8.78
C SER A 49 24.61 -0.10 8.17
N CYS A 50 24.49 0.93 8.99
CA CYS A 50 24.33 2.31 8.53
C CYS A 50 25.55 2.88 7.80
N SER A 51 26.73 2.28 7.97
CA SER A 51 27.97 2.76 7.38
C SER A 51 28.41 1.97 6.15
N THR A 52 28.07 0.68 6.10
CA THR A 52 28.57 -0.25 5.07
C THR A 52 27.47 -1.16 4.54
N GLY A 53 26.22 -0.94 4.98
CA GLY A 53 25.07 -1.72 4.55
C GLY A 53 24.51 -1.22 3.22
N ASN A 54 23.48 -1.89 2.75
CA ASN A 54 22.78 -1.59 1.50
C ASN A 54 21.28 -1.29 1.69
N THR A 55 20.91 -0.83 2.90
CA THR A 55 19.51 -0.47 3.18
C THR A 55 18.98 0.69 2.33
N ASP A 56 19.87 1.55 1.84
CA ASP A 56 19.53 2.66 0.95
C ASP A 56 19.29 2.21 -0.51
N GLU A 57 19.64 0.98 -0.86
CA GLU A 57 19.28 0.36 -2.13
C GLU A 57 17.83 -0.13 -2.16
N GLU A 58 17.20 -0.33 -0.98
CA GLU A 58 15.76 -0.53 -0.85
C GLU A 58 15.05 0.81 -0.94
N TYR A 59 14.11 0.95 -1.90
CA TYR A 59 13.37 2.21 -2.07
C TYR A 59 11.96 2.03 -2.62
N LEU A 60 11.09 2.96 -2.25
CA LEU A 60 9.74 3.11 -2.79
C LEU A 60 9.69 4.35 -3.68
N THR A 61 9.13 4.23 -4.88
CA THR A 61 8.86 5.37 -5.75
C THR A 61 7.38 5.75 -5.66
N ILE A 62 7.11 6.99 -5.21
CA ILE A 62 5.77 7.58 -5.15
C ILE A 62 5.70 8.66 -6.24
N LYS A 63 4.67 8.63 -7.08
CA LYS A 63 4.49 9.56 -8.19
C LYS A 63 3.17 10.32 -8.06
N ASN A 64 3.19 11.59 -8.44
CA ASN A 64 2.00 12.40 -8.62
C ASN A 64 1.45 12.22 -10.05
N TYR A 65 0.33 11.53 -10.18
CA TYR A 65 -0.35 11.29 -11.45
C TYR A 65 -1.42 12.35 -11.78
N SER A 66 -1.53 13.42 -10.99
CA SER A 66 -2.37 14.56 -11.36
C SER A 66 -1.84 15.22 -12.63
N SER A 67 -2.74 15.71 -13.45
CA SER A 67 -2.40 16.51 -14.63
C SER A 67 -2.20 18.01 -14.33
N SER A 68 -2.62 18.47 -13.13
CA SER A 68 -2.69 19.90 -12.84
C SER A 68 -2.40 20.30 -11.39
N THR A 69 -2.38 19.33 -10.46
CA THR A 69 -2.30 19.65 -9.03
C THR A 69 -0.95 19.26 -8.45
N THR A 70 -0.25 20.22 -7.87
CA THR A 70 0.93 19.97 -7.04
C THR A 70 0.51 19.39 -5.70
N VAL A 71 1.18 18.33 -5.25
CA VAL A 71 0.91 17.69 -3.97
C VAL A 71 2.09 17.86 -3.02
N ASN A 72 1.81 18.31 -1.80
CA ASN A 72 2.79 18.33 -0.71
C ASN A 72 2.73 17.01 0.04
N LEU A 73 3.85 16.33 0.17
CA LEU A 73 3.96 15.04 0.86
C LEU A 73 3.90 15.13 2.38
N LYS A 74 4.05 16.32 2.97
CA LYS A 74 4.02 16.46 4.43
C LYS A 74 2.77 15.84 5.04
N GLY A 75 2.98 14.96 6.03
CA GLY A 75 1.93 14.22 6.72
C GLY A 75 1.49 12.92 6.04
N TYR A 76 1.95 12.64 4.82
CA TYR A 76 1.73 11.31 4.23
C TYR A 76 2.53 10.25 4.98
N VAL A 77 1.98 9.03 5.01
CA VAL A 77 2.56 7.91 5.76
C VAL A 77 2.70 6.70 4.85
N VAL A 78 3.88 6.11 4.85
CA VAL A 78 4.16 4.80 4.23
C VAL A 78 4.25 3.75 5.33
N ARG A 79 3.68 2.56 5.10
CA ARG A 79 3.73 1.42 6.03
C ARG A 79 3.92 0.11 5.28
N ASP A 80 4.51 -0.86 5.97
CA ASP A 80 4.54 -2.27 5.57
C ASP A 80 3.22 -3.00 5.90
N ALA A 81 3.17 -4.31 5.67
CA ALA A 81 2.01 -5.15 5.98
C ALA A 81 1.66 -5.12 7.47
N SER A 82 2.65 -5.23 8.34
CA SER A 82 2.49 -5.29 9.80
C SER A 82 2.08 -3.96 10.41
N SER A 83 2.35 -2.85 9.71
CA SER A 83 2.23 -1.48 10.22
C SER A 83 3.20 -1.14 11.37
N THR A 84 4.12 -2.04 11.69
CA THR A 84 5.19 -1.81 12.66
C THR A 84 6.22 -0.88 12.06
N ASN A 85 6.65 -1.15 10.82
CA ASN A 85 7.52 -0.27 10.07
C ASN A 85 6.69 0.82 9.42
N LYS A 86 7.03 2.06 9.72
CA LYS A 86 6.37 3.22 9.13
C LYS A 86 7.36 4.34 8.88
N PHE A 87 7.08 5.13 7.86
CA PHE A 87 7.73 6.41 7.60
C PHE A 87 6.66 7.49 7.47
N VAL A 88 6.91 8.66 8.05
CA VAL A 88 6.05 9.84 7.95
C VAL A 88 6.85 10.96 7.29
N PHE A 89 6.35 11.52 6.21
CA PHE A 89 6.95 12.72 5.62
C PHE A 89 6.71 13.91 6.56
N THR A 90 7.73 14.33 7.29
CA THR A 90 7.62 15.39 8.31
C THR A 90 7.89 16.80 7.74
N ALA A 91 8.71 16.89 6.69
CA ALA A 91 9.03 18.14 5.99
C ALA A 91 8.10 18.37 4.79
N ASN A 92 8.06 19.60 4.30
CA ASN A 92 7.44 19.89 3.01
C ASN A 92 8.30 19.29 1.89
N HIS A 93 7.67 18.58 0.98
CA HIS A 93 8.25 18.06 -0.26
C HIS A 93 7.16 18.11 -1.33
N TYR A 94 7.34 18.95 -2.34
CA TYR A 94 6.30 19.25 -3.31
C TYR A 94 6.55 18.47 -4.61
N LEU A 95 5.58 17.65 -5.00
CA LEU A 95 5.57 16.97 -6.29
C LEU A 95 4.65 17.70 -7.25
N GLN A 96 5.23 18.26 -8.32
CA GLN A 96 4.48 18.82 -9.44
C GLN A 96 3.72 17.70 -10.17
N PRO A 97 2.76 18.02 -11.07
CA PRO A 97 2.14 17.03 -11.94
C PRO A 97 3.18 16.23 -12.72
N GLY A 98 3.14 14.90 -12.57
CA GLY A 98 4.07 13.98 -13.20
C GLY A 98 5.36 13.70 -12.44
N ASP A 99 5.70 14.50 -11.42
CA ASP A 99 6.90 14.30 -10.60
C ASP A 99 6.78 13.07 -9.70
N TYR A 100 7.93 12.59 -9.25
CA TYR A 100 8.04 11.48 -8.31
C TYR A 100 9.06 11.78 -7.21
N VAL A 101 9.00 11.01 -6.13
CA VAL A 101 10.03 10.94 -5.09
C VAL A 101 10.43 9.49 -4.86
N LYS A 102 11.71 9.26 -4.57
CA LYS A 102 12.22 7.99 -4.03
C LYS A 102 12.35 8.10 -2.52
N LEU A 103 11.58 7.32 -1.78
CA LEU A 103 11.79 7.09 -0.35
C LEU A 103 12.77 5.94 -0.21
N ARG A 104 14.01 6.22 0.22
CA ARG A 104 15.08 5.25 0.41
C ARG A 104 15.17 4.80 1.87
N GLY A 105 15.60 3.58 2.11
CA GLY A 105 16.12 3.13 3.39
C GLY A 105 17.41 3.88 3.79
N GLY A 106 18.08 3.41 4.84
CA GLY A 106 19.39 3.93 5.24
C GLY A 106 19.42 5.40 5.64
N HIS A 107 20.60 5.97 5.61
CA HIS A 107 20.87 7.38 5.88
C HIS A 107 21.32 8.10 4.62
N GLY A 108 20.93 9.37 4.51
CA GLY A 108 21.33 10.22 3.39
C GLY A 108 20.83 11.65 3.57
N THR A 109 21.07 12.47 2.57
CA THR A 109 20.59 13.86 2.55
C THR A 109 19.35 13.94 1.67
N ASP A 110 18.25 14.39 2.24
CA ASP A 110 17.02 14.69 1.50
C ASP A 110 17.29 15.77 0.45
N SER A 111 16.70 15.61 -0.72
CA SER A 111 16.88 16.54 -1.83
C SER A 111 15.60 16.68 -2.64
N ASP A 112 15.00 17.86 -2.59
CA ASP A 112 13.82 18.18 -3.41
C ASP A 112 14.17 18.16 -4.90
N SER A 113 15.31 18.73 -5.30
CA SER A 113 15.76 18.72 -6.70
C SER A 113 16.19 17.33 -7.18
N GLY A 114 16.66 16.46 -6.28
CA GLY A 114 17.00 15.07 -6.55
C GLY A 114 15.81 14.12 -6.39
N ASN A 115 14.67 14.60 -5.96
CA ASN A 115 13.47 13.79 -5.70
C ASN A 115 13.76 12.58 -4.80
N VAL A 116 14.52 12.78 -3.72
CA VAL A 116 14.89 11.73 -2.79
C VAL A 116 14.66 12.15 -1.35
N VAL A 117 14.12 11.23 -0.55
CA VAL A 117 13.94 11.33 0.90
C VAL A 117 14.46 10.06 1.52
N TYR A 118 15.18 10.17 2.64
CA TYR A 118 15.72 9.03 3.38
C TYR A 118 14.90 8.77 4.64
N ARG A 119 14.80 7.49 5.00
CA ARG A 119 14.10 7.08 6.23
C ARG A 119 14.91 7.34 7.49
N ASP A 120 16.21 7.59 7.37
CA ASP A 120 17.18 7.69 8.49
C ASP A 120 17.11 6.47 9.42
N ASN A 121 16.94 5.29 8.84
CA ASN A 121 16.85 4.02 9.54
C ASN A 121 17.54 2.94 8.73
N CYS A 122 18.48 2.23 9.36
CA CYS A 122 19.29 1.20 8.73
C CYS A 122 18.68 -0.21 8.79
N ASN A 123 17.39 -0.31 9.06
CA ASN A 123 16.64 -1.57 8.92
C ASN A 123 15.87 -1.55 7.61
N PHE A 124 15.83 -2.68 6.93
CA PHE A 124 14.95 -2.89 5.80
C PHE A 124 13.49 -2.70 6.20
N MET A 125 12.68 -2.17 5.31
CA MET A 125 11.27 -1.91 5.57
C MET A 125 10.39 -3.04 5.07
N TRP A 126 10.77 -3.65 3.96
CA TRP A 126 9.97 -4.69 3.31
C TRP A 126 10.66 -6.04 3.31
N ASN A 127 9.85 -7.10 3.24
CA ASN A 127 10.36 -8.48 3.19
C ASN A 127 10.66 -8.89 1.75
N ASN A 128 11.79 -9.61 1.55
CA ASN A 128 12.21 -10.08 0.23
C ASN A 128 11.31 -11.17 -0.38
N ASP A 129 10.44 -11.79 0.41
CA ASP A 129 9.54 -12.85 -0.09
C ASP A 129 8.14 -12.32 -0.45
N LYS A 130 7.56 -11.50 0.42
CA LYS A 130 6.22 -10.93 0.27
C LYS A 130 5.98 -9.80 1.25
N ASP A 131 5.27 -8.79 0.83
CA ASP A 131 4.81 -7.72 1.72
C ASP A 131 3.60 -6.98 1.14
N THR A 132 3.11 -5.97 1.88
CA THR A 132 2.08 -5.04 1.43
C THR A 132 2.53 -3.62 1.71
N ILE A 133 2.62 -2.82 0.67
CA ILE A 133 2.97 -1.40 0.72
C ILE A 133 1.68 -0.60 0.87
N LYS A 134 1.61 0.25 1.88
CA LYS A 134 0.43 1.08 2.16
C LYS A 134 0.84 2.54 2.19
N LEU A 135 0.19 3.37 1.38
CA LEU A 135 0.33 4.82 1.37
C LEU A 135 -0.94 5.46 1.93
N TYR A 136 -0.79 6.30 2.95
CA TYR A 136 -1.89 7.01 3.59
C TYR A 136 -1.75 8.52 3.43
N LYS A 137 -2.88 9.19 3.28
CA LYS A 137 -3.00 10.65 3.31
C LYS A 137 -2.78 11.20 4.73
N PRO A 138 -2.49 12.49 4.90
CA PRO A 138 -2.41 13.11 6.23
C PRO A 138 -3.67 12.95 7.08
N SER A 139 -4.83 12.78 6.45
CA SER A 139 -6.11 12.50 7.13
C SER A 139 -6.22 11.09 7.71
N GLY A 140 -5.26 10.19 7.41
CA GLY A 140 -5.32 8.77 7.73
C GLY A 140 -6.06 7.92 6.69
N ALA A 141 -6.73 8.53 5.71
CA ALA A 141 -7.36 7.77 4.63
C ALA A 141 -6.31 7.14 3.71
N GLY A 142 -6.60 5.94 3.17
CA GLY A 142 -5.73 5.30 2.19
C GLY A 142 -5.58 6.14 0.93
N ALA A 143 -4.37 6.22 0.42
CA ALA A 143 -4.05 6.86 -0.86
C ALA A 143 -3.77 5.83 -1.94
N ASP A 144 -3.01 4.77 -1.62
CA ASP A 144 -2.70 3.66 -2.50
C ASP A 144 -2.27 2.42 -1.70
N LEU A 145 -2.39 1.21 -2.29
CA LEU A 145 -2.03 -0.05 -1.66
C LEU A 145 -1.66 -1.08 -2.71
N HIS A 146 -0.53 -1.76 -2.51
CA HIS A 146 -0.10 -2.88 -3.32
C HIS A 146 0.49 -4.00 -2.46
N SER A 147 0.17 -5.24 -2.79
CA SER A 147 0.81 -6.43 -2.22
C SER A 147 1.64 -7.12 -3.28
N TYR A 148 2.74 -7.73 -2.87
CA TYR A 148 3.57 -8.56 -3.75
C TYR A 148 3.95 -9.87 -3.09
N THR A 149 4.28 -10.83 -3.95
CA THR A 149 5.08 -12.00 -3.63
C THR A 149 6.21 -12.09 -4.64
N LYS A 150 7.42 -12.45 -4.22
CA LYS A 150 8.59 -12.56 -5.11
C LYS A 150 8.28 -13.43 -6.33
N SER A 151 7.69 -14.60 -6.12
CA SER A 151 7.37 -15.53 -7.20
C SER A 151 6.27 -15.08 -8.15
N GLY A 152 5.36 -14.20 -7.71
CA GLY A 152 4.19 -13.80 -8.51
C GLY A 152 4.31 -12.41 -9.13
N SER A 153 5.09 -11.52 -8.51
CA SER A 153 5.14 -10.11 -8.89
C SER A 153 6.47 -9.68 -9.50
N ASP A 154 7.51 -10.48 -9.35
CA ASP A 154 8.88 -10.22 -9.80
C ASP A 154 9.41 -11.42 -10.63
N PRO A 155 8.94 -11.59 -11.87
CA PRO A 155 9.25 -12.77 -12.68
C PRO A 155 10.72 -12.85 -13.13
N ASP A 156 11.45 -11.73 -13.16
CA ASP A 156 12.88 -11.69 -13.51
C ASP A 156 13.80 -11.75 -12.28
N GLY A 157 13.23 -11.68 -11.07
CA GLY A 157 13.95 -11.85 -9.81
C GLY A 157 14.94 -10.74 -9.49
N ASN A 158 14.76 -9.55 -10.08
CA ASN A 158 15.67 -8.41 -9.87
C ASN A 158 15.37 -7.59 -8.61
N GLY A 159 14.35 -7.99 -7.84
CA GLY A 159 13.93 -7.30 -6.62
C GLY A 159 13.14 -6.03 -6.85
N TYR A 160 12.76 -5.71 -8.11
CA TYR A 160 12.04 -4.50 -8.46
C TYR A 160 10.67 -4.79 -9.09
N ILE A 161 9.64 -4.06 -8.66
CA ILE A 161 8.28 -4.19 -9.17
C ILE A 161 7.76 -2.82 -9.58
N THR A 162 7.11 -2.74 -10.75
CA THR A 162 6.37 -1.56 -11.22
C THR A 162 4.87 -1.82 -11.10
N TYR A 163 4.13 -0.87 -10.53
CA TYR A 163 2.67 -0.96 -10.36
C TYR A 163 1.89 -0.08 -11.34
N HIS A 164 2.31 1.17 -11.50
CA HIS A 164 1.68 2.12 -12.43
C HIS A 164 2.71 2.55 -13.48
N GLY A 165 2.41 2.26 -14.72
CA GLY A 165 3.21 2.62 -15.89
C GLY A 165 3.16 4.10 -16.26
#